data_bb02b73394ba7d1284666f426fa8224d
#
_entry.id   bb02b73394ba7d1284666f426fa8224d
#
_cell.length_a   1.000
_cell.length_b   1.000
_cell.length_c   1.000
_cell.angle_alpha   90.00
_cell.angle_beta   90.00
_cell.angle_gamma   90.00
#
_symmetry.space_group_name_H-M   'P 1'
#
loop_
_entity.id
_entity.type
_entity.pdbx_description
1 polymer ?
#
loop_
_entity_poly.entity_id
_entity_poly.type
_entity_poly.pdbx_seq_one_letter_code
_entity_poly.pdbx_strand_id
1 'polypeptide(L)'
;MNDSKIKVLLVEPEKYPKEIVIDDSLEAMQEVVGGDIEEYMPYDDDVAIICNEEGKMRGLPLNRAVYVQDNDKKEMVDIICGKFFICYAPPESESFQSLPDNMMKKYKEHRAWSPFGCSSQKAGI
;
A
#
# COMPACT_ATOMS: atom_id res chain seq x y z
N MET A 1 -14.55 -13.60 21.14
CA MET A 1 -14.71 -12.32 20.50
C MET A 1 -13.37 -11.70 20.19
N ASN A 2 -13.21 -11.23 18.99
CA ASN A 2 -11.93 -10.70 18.56
C ASN A 2 -12.03 -9.19 18.39
N ASP A 3 -11.36 -8.45 19.28
CA ASP A 3 -11.30 -7.00 19.20
C ASP A 3 -9.97 -6.52 18.65
N SER A 4 -9.24 -7.39 18.02
CA SER A 4 -7.94 -7.01 17.48
C SER A 4 -8.09 -5.98 16.38
N LYS A 5 -7.22 -5.01 16.42
CA LYS A 5 -7.16 -3.98 15.40
C LYS A 5 -5.71 -3.81 14.97
N ILE A 6 -5.53 -3.38 13.75
CA ILE A 6 -4.19 -3.10 13.26
C ILE A 6 -4.13 -1.69 12.70
N LYS A 7 -2.98 -1.08 12.87
CA LYS A 7 -2.73 0.27 12.36
C LYS A 7 -2.00 0.12 11.03
N VAL A 8 -2.56 0.70 9.99
CA VAL A 8 -2.04 0.54 8.63
C VAL A 8 -1.94 1.92 7.97
N LEU A 9 -1.24 1.96 6.86
CA LEU A 9 -1.10 3.19 6.09
C LEU A 9 -2.01 3.10 4.89
N LEU A 10 -3.06 3.93 4.87
CA LEU A 10 -4.02 3.96 3.77
C LEU A 10 -3.55 4.93 2.70
N VAL A 11 -3.60 4.49 1.45
CA VAL A 11 -3.24 5.32 0.30
C VAL A 11 -4.42 5.37 -0.65
N GLU A 12 -5.00 6.56 -0.79
CA GLU A 12 -6.14 6.79 -1.67
C GLU A 12 -5.69 7.60 -2.88
N PRO A 13 -6.38 7.45 -4.02
CA PRO A 13 -6.01 8.24 -5.19
C PRO A 13 -6.03 9.72 -4.90
N GLU A 14 -4.96 10.40 -5.32
CA GLU A 14 -4.84 11.85 -5.23
C GLU A 14 -4.82 12.42 -3.82
N LYS A 15 -4.52 11.57 -2.82
CA LYS A 15 -4.44 12.01 -1.43
C LYS A 15 -3.13 11.56 -0.82
N TYR A 16 -2.68 12.28 0.20
CA TYR A 16 -1.51 11.87 0.96
C TYR A 16 -1.83 10.61 1.75
N PRO A 17 -0.85 9.73 1.90
CA PRO A 17 -1.04 8.54 2.75
C PRO A 17 -1.39 8.95 4.18
N LYS A 18 -2.25 8.19 4.82
CA LYS A 18 -2.62 8.49 6.20
C LYS A 18 -2.75 7.22 7.02
N GLU A 19 -2.46 7.35 8.31
CA GLU A 19 -2.60 6.24 9.24
C GLU A 19 -4.07 6.02 9.54
N ILE A 20 -4.49 4.77 9.51
CA ILE A 20 -5.83 4.39 9.94
C ILE A 20 -5.72 3.12 10.77
N VAL A 21 -6.78 2.86 11.54
CA VAL A 21 -6.89 1.64 12.31
C VAL A 21 -8.08 0.87 11.76
N ILE A 22 -7.86 -0.39 11.44
CA ILE A 22 -8.92 -1.24 10.92
C ILE A 22 -9.02 -2.50 11.77
N ASP A 23 -10.16 -3.17 11.72
CA ASP A 23 -10.27 -4.46 12.36
C ASP A 23 -9.35 -5.46 11.68
N ASP A 24 -8.79 -6.36 12.47
CA ASP A 24 -7.93 -7.41 11.97
C ASP A 24 -8.80 -8.53 11.42
N SER A 25 -9.43 -8.29 10.29
CA SER A 25 -10.33 -9.25 9.66
C SER A 25 -10.28 -9.09 8.16
N LEU A 26 -10.57 -10.16 7.46
CA LEU A 26 -10.62 -10.13 6.01
C LEU A 26 -11.71 -9.18 5.53
N GLU A 27 -12.85 -9.18 6.20
CA GLU A 27 -13.94 -8.30 5.82
C GLU A 27 -13.56 -6.84 5.88
N ALA A 28 -12.85 -6.44 6.95
CA ALA A 28 -12.41 -5.05 7.07
C ALA A 28 -11.45 -4.67 5.95
N MET A 29 -10.54 -5.58 5.61
CA MET A 29 -9.58 -5.32 4.54
C MET A 29 -10.28 -5.23 3.19
N GLN A 30 -11.22 -6.11 2.93
CA GLN A 30 -11.99 -6.07 1.69
C GLN A 30 -12.80 -4.79 1.58
N GLU A 31 -13.31 -4.30 2.71
CA GLU A 31 -14.07 -3.07 2.72
C GLU A 31 -13.21 -1.87 2.33
N VAL A 32 -11.97 -1.84 2.83
CA VAL A 32 -11.05 -0.75 2.50
C VAL A 32 -10.77 -0.70 1.00
N VAL A 33 -10.47 -1.85 0.40
CA VAL A 33 -10.07 -1.87 -1.01
C VAL A 33 -11.25 -2.03 -1.97
N GLY A 34 -12.43 -2.32 -1.45
CA GLY A 34 -13.64 -2.39 -2.26
C GLY A 34 -13.84 -3.71 -2.98
N GLY A 35 -13.27 -4.80 -2.48
CA GLY A 35 -13.42 -6.11 -3.10
C GLY A 35 -12.40 -7.08 -2.57
N ASP A 36 -12.20 -8.17 -3.27
CA ASP A 36 -11.22 -9.16 -2.83
C ASP A 36 -9.83 -8.55 -2.80
N ILE A 37 -9.01 -9.03 -1.85
CA ILE A 37 -7.68 -8.46 -1.64
C ILE A 37 -6.63 -9.26 -2.38
N GLU A 38 -5.59 -8.55 -2.77
CA GLU A 38 -4.35 -9.13 -3.29
C GLU A 38 -3.22 -8.63 -2.42
N GLU A 39 -2.34 -9.54 -2.03
CA GLU A 39 -1.15 -9.20 -1.27
C GLU A 39 0.03 -9.05 -2.22
N TYR A 40 0.72 -7.92 -2.13
CA TYR A 40 1.83 -7.62 -3.04
C TYR A 40 2.99 -7.11 -2.21
N MET A 41 4.16 -7.73 -2.37
CA MET A 41 5.32 -7.42 -1.54
C MET A 41 6.53 -7.09 -2.42
N PRO A 42 6.54 -5.89 -3.02
CA PRO A 42 7.63 -5.53 -3.94
C PRO A 42 8.89 -5.02 -3.24
N TYR A 43 8.83 -4.76 -1.93
CA TYR A 43 9.94 -4.12 -1.22
C TYR A 43 10.71 -5.12 -0.38
N ASP A 44 11.92 -4.74 0.01
CA ASP A 44 12.77 -5.59 0.84
C ASP A 44 12.26 -5.68 2.29
N ASP A 45 11.59 -4.65 2.76
CA ASP A 45 10.99 -4.70 4.09
C ASP A 45 9.86 -5.72 4.11
N ASP A 46 9.57 -6.24 5.30
CA ASP A 46 8.48 -7.20 5.49
C ASP A 46 7.13 -6.48 5.54
N VAL A 47 6.86 -5.67 4.54
CA VAL A 47 5.59 -4.95 4.44
C VAL A 47 4.84 -5.45 3.22
N ALA A 48 3.52 -5.49 3.34
CA ALA A 48 2.66 -5.91 2.25
C ALA A 48 1.77 -4.77 1.82
N ILE A 49 1.63 -4.63 0.52
CA ILE A 49 0.61 -3.77 -0.08
C ILE A 49 -0.63 -4.65 -0.24
N ILE A 50 -1.74 -4.21 0.34
CA ILE A 50 -3.02 -4.91 0.20
C ILE A 50 -3.90 -4.07 -0.69
N CYS A 51 -4.22 -4.60 -1.85
CA CYS A 51 -4.96 -3.85 -2.86
C CYS A 51 -6.11 -4.70 -3.42
N ASN A 52 -6.94 -4.09 -4.26
CA ASN A 52 -8.06 -4.78 -4.88
C ASN A 52 -7.52 -5.71 -5.97
N GLU A 53 -7.86 -6.98 -5.87
CA GLU A 53 -7.38 -8.00 -6.80
C GLU A 53 -7.76 -7.69 -8.24
N GLU A 54 -8.88 -7.02 -8.44
CA GLU A 54 -9.40 -6.74 -9.77
C GLU A 54 -9.40 -5.24 -10.10
N GLY A 55 -8.58 -4.47 -9.39
CA GLY A 55 -8.63 -3.01 -9.54
C GLY A 55 -8.46 -2.53 -10.98
N LYS A 56 -7.50 -3.10 -11.71
CA LYS A 56 -7.26 -2.71 -13.09
C LYS A 56 -8.40 -3.14 -13.99
N MET A 57 -8.86 -4.37 -13.82
CA MET A 57 -9.95 -4.92 -14.65
C MET A 57 -11.26 -4.16 -14.45
N ARG A 58 -11.47 -3.67 -13.24
CA ARG A 58 -12.71 -2.96 -12.91
C ARG A 58 -12.60 -1.47 -13.20
N GLY A 59 -11.47 -1.02 -13.71
CA GLY A 59 -11.31 0.38 -14.06
C GLY A 59 -11.27 1.31 -12.86
N LEU A 60 -10.81 0.85 -11.73
CA LEU A 60 -10.68 1.73 -10.56
C LEU A 60 -9.65 2.82 -10.85
N PRO A 61 -9.77 3.98 -10.21
CA PRO A 61 -8.87 5.09 -10.50
C PRO A 61 -7.42 4.72 -10.27
N LEU A 62 -6.54 5.21 -11.13
CA LEU A 62 -5.12 5.06 -10.95
C LEU A 62 -4.72 5.70 -9.63
N ASN A 63 -3.89 5.00 -8.86
CA ASN A 63 -3.49 5.49 -7.55
C ASN A 63 -2.01 5.79 -7.50
N ARG A 64 -1.18 4.76 -7.51
CA ARG A 64 0.27 4.95 -7.39
C ARG A 64 1.02 3.99 -8.29
N ALA A 65 2.14 4.45 -8.82
CA ALA A 65 3.10 3.59 -9.48
C ALA A 65 4.03 3.01 -8.43
N VAL A 66 4.38 1.74 -8.57
CA VAL A 66 5.28 1.06 -7.66
C VAL A 66 6.63 0.93 -8.33
N TYR A 67 7.65 1.44 -7.68
CA TYR A 67 9.02 1.39 -8.16
C TYR A 67 9.87 0.54 -7.24
N VAL A 68 10.80 -0.19 -7.81
CA VAL A 68 11.83 -0.87 -7.06
C VAL A 68 13.18 -0.39 -7.52
N GLN A 69 14.14 -0.41 -6.60
CA GLN A 69 15.50 0.01 -6.89
C GLN A 69 16.35 -1.24 -7.03
N ASP A 70 16.97 -1.40 -8.18
CA ASP A 70 17.88 -2.50 -8.43
C ASP A 70 19.21 -1.89 -8.87
N ASN A 71 20.22 -2.03 -7.99
CA ASN A 71 21.49 -1.35 -8.16
C ASN A 71 21.24 0.15 -8.22
N ASP A 72 21.62 0.82 -9.28
CA ASP A 72 21.40 2.25 -9.40
C ASP A 72 20.18 2.57 -10.26
N LYS A 73 19.42 1.57 -10.63
CA LYS A 73 18.25 1.78 -11.48
C LYS A 73 16.97 1.72 -10.67
N LYS A 74 16.09 2.67 -10.97
CA LYS A 74 14.77 2.70 -10.41
C LYS A 74 13.81 2.27 -11.50
N GLU A 75 13.08 1.20 -11.25
CA GLU A 75 12.24 0.60 -12.27
C GLU A 75 10.82 0.52 -11.81
N MET A 76 9.89 0.92 -12.67
CA MET A 76 8.47 0.79 -12.36
C MET A 76 8.03 -0.64 -12.63
N VAL A 77 7.56 -1.31 -11.60
CA VAL A 77 7.17 -2.71 -11.71
C VAL A 77 5.66 -2.90 -11.77
N ASP A 78 4.88 -1.91 -11.32
CA ASP A 78 3.44 -2.04 -11.36
C ASP A 78 2.78 -0.69 -11.13
N ILE A 79 1.48 -0.63 -11.40
CA ILE A 79 0.64 0.52 -11.08
C ILE A 79 -0.56 -0.03 -10.34
N ILE A 80 -0.88 0.57 -9.19
CA ILE A 80 -2.01 0.13 -8.39
C ILE A 80 -3.20 1.03 -8.65
N CYS A 81 -4.33 0.42 -8.94
CA CYS A 81 -5.60 1.11 -9.17
C CYS A 81 -6.52 0.89 -7.99
N GLY A 82 -7.13 1.98 -7.51
CA GLY A 82 -8.01 1.93 -6.36
C GLY A 82 -7.25 2.12 -5.06
N LYS A 83 -7.99 2.17 -3.97
CA LYS A 83 -7.38 2.33 -2.64
C LYS A 83 -6.57 1.10 -2.28
N PHE A 84 -5.48 1.32 -1.57
CA PHE A 84 -4.72 0.21 -1.00
C PHE A 84 -4.19 0.64 0.35
N PHE A 85 -3.69 -0.31 1.11
CA PHE A 85 -3.04 0.03 2.37
C PHE A 85 -1.79 -0.83 2.54
N ILE A 86 -0.95 -0.40 3.47
CA ILE A 86 0.30 -1.09 3.77
C ILE A 86 0.25 -1.57 5.21
N CYS A 87 0.59 -2.82 5.41
CA CYS A 87 0.65 -3.42 6.72
C CYS A 87 1.96 -4.19 6.86
N TYR A 88 2.21 -4.69 8.06
CA TYR A 88 3.40 -5.47 8.34
C TYR A 88 3.09 -6.94 8.10
N ALA A 89 3.97 -7.62 7.40
CA ALA A 89 3.75 -9.02 7.04
C ALA A 89 5.04 -9.82 7.24
N PRO A 90 5.50 -9.97 8.48
CA PRO A 90 6.74 -10.71 8.73
C PRO A 90 6.54 -12.19 8.37
N PRO A 91 7.58 -12.84 7.82
CA PRO A 91 7.44 -14.21 7.34
C PRO A 91 7.04 -15.22 8.41
N GLU A 92 7.39 -14.94 9.66
CA GLU A 92 7.08 -15.86 10.75
C GLU A 92 5.64 -15.73 11.27
N SER A 93 4.90 -14.76 10.78
CA SER A 93 3.51 -14.54 11.21
C SER A 93 2.55 -15.03 10.14
N GLU A 94 1.45 -15.66 10.58
CA GLU A 94 0.41 -16.10 9.65
C GLU A 94 -0.62 -15.00 9.38
N SER A 95 -0.53 -13.89 10.10
CA SER A 95 -1.50 -12.81 9.94
C SER A 95 -0.78 -11.49 9.70
N PHE A 96 -1.48 -10.55 9.09
CA PHE A 96 -0.97 -9.20 8.92
C PHE A 96 -0.96 -8.51 10.27
N GLN A 97 -0.02 -7.62 10.46
CA GLN A 97 0.17 -6.92 11.72
C GLN A 97 0.22 -5.42 11.49
N SER A 98 0.11 -4.68 12.58
CA SER A 98 0.25 -3.22 12.52
C SER A 98 1.61 -2.86 11.95
N LEU A 99 1.62 -1.84 11.12
CA LEU A 99 2.86 -1.34 10.54
C LEU A 99 3.68 -0.68 11.65
N PRO A 100 4.93 -1.10 11.88
CA PRO A 100 5.76 -0.45 12.91
C PRO A 100 5.97 1.03 12.63
N ASP A 101 6.16 1.79 13.69
CA ASP A 101 6.26 3.24 13.58
C ASP A 101 7.35 3.70 12.62
N ASN A 102 8.51 3.04 12.65
CA ASN A 102 9.60 3.43 11.74
C ASN A 102 9.23 3.18 10.28
N MET A 103 8.50 2.11 10.02
CA MET A 103 8.05 1.83 8.67
C MET A 103 6.88 2.71 8.28
N MET A 104 6.00 3.01 9.23
CA MET A 104 4.91 3.95 8.99
C MET A 104 5.46 5.29 8.51
N LYS A 105 6.48 5.79 9.19
CA LYS A 105 7.11 7.04 8.80
C LYS A 105 7.78 6.93 7.44
N LYS A 106 8.52 5.85 7.23
CA LYS A 106 9.24 5.64 5.98
C LYS A 106 8.31 5.68 4.78
N TYR A 107 7.21 4.92 4.85
CA TYR A 107 6.32 4.82 3.70
C TYR A 107 5.36 6.01 3.60
N LYS A 108 5.03 6.61 4.73
CA LYS A 108 4.20 7.82 4.70
C LYS A 108 4.92 8.95 3.99
N GLU A 109 6.24 9.01 4.13
CA GLU A 109 7.06 10.03 3.51
C GLU A 109 7.67 9.58 2.18
N HIS A 110 7.29 8.41 1.72
CA HIS A 110 7.82 7.87 0.47
C HIS A 110 7.43 8.82 -0.68
N ARG A 111 8.44 9.24 -1.40
CA ARG A 111 8.27 10.28 -2.41
C ARG A 111 7.27 9.89 -3.48
N ALA A 112 7.32 8.63 -3.92
CA ALA A 112 6.44 8.16 -4.98
C ALA A 112 4.98 8.11 -4.56
N TRP A 113 4.70 8.21 -3.27
CA TRP A 113 3.33 8.11 -2.76
C TRP A 113 2.73 9.45 -2.38
N SER A 114 3.44 10.53 -2.63
CA SER A 114 2.85 11.85 -2.58
C SER A 114 1.77 11.93 -3.65
N PRO A 115 0.68 12.67 -3.40
CA PRO A 115 -0.34 12.86 -4.44
C PRO A 115 0.23 13.46 -5.72
N PHE A 116 1.34 14.16 -5.59
CA PHE A 116 1.99 14.79 -6.72
C PHE A 116 3.19 14.00 -7.22
N GLY A 117 3.35 12.77 -6.72
CA GLY A 117 4.53 11.99 -7.05
C GLY A 117 4.67 11.74 -8.54
N CYS A 118 3.59 11.35 -9.19
CA CYS A 118 3.63 11.08 -10.63
C CYS A 118 3.92 12.35 -11.42
N SER A 119 3.30 13.45 -11.03
CA SER A 119 3.55 14.73 -11.68
C SER A 119 4.99 15.17 -11.49
N SER A 120 5.50 14.99 -10.28
CA SER A 120 6.89 15.30 -10.01
C SER A 120 7.83 14.49 -10.88
N GLN A 121 7.51 13.24 -11.07
CA GLN A 121 8.32 12.36 -11.90
C GLN A 121 8.33 12.85 -13.33
N LYS A 122 7.20 13.26 -13.83
CA LYS A 122 7.15 13.79 -15.17
C LYS A 122 7.99 15.07 -15.29
N ALA A 123 7.87 15.91 -14.31
CA ALA A 123 8.63 17.16 -14.32
C ALA A 123 10.12 16.89 -14.17
N GLY A 124 10.48 15.86 -13.48
CA GLY A 124 11.88 15.54 -13.24
C GLY A 124 12.58 14.85 -14.37
N ILE A 125 11.88 14.60 -15.41
CA ILE A 125 12.44 13.93 -16.56
C ILE A 125 13.38 14.83 -17.34
#